data_011a447aca4647d06e34967872eb1700
#
_entry.id   011a447aca4647d06e34967872eb1700
#
_cell.length_a   1.000
_cell.length_b   1.000
_cell.length_c   1.000
_cell.angle_alpha   90.00
_cell.angle_beta   90.00
_cell.angle_gamma   90.00
#
_symmetry.space_group_name_H-M   'P 1'
#
loop_
_entity.id
_entity.type
_entity.pdbx_description
1 polymer ?
#
loop_
_entity_poly.entity_id
_entity_poly.type
_entity_poly.pdbx_seq_one_letter_code
_entity_poly.pdbx_strand_id
1 'polypeptide(L)'
;YSKALGNNEYYEQVLRVITMLDDPQIRAKKLSGEKWYEIDDEQDLDIASSMFAPTWQEKLRAVQSRYGGYWRYPHLLDFCYLVNPYYPPRRLVDEMQASFETLLTQYPSGMQVNSLLAAKNFGVHREHIVVGNGAAELIKCLVENLNGPTGVVRPTFEEYPHRMCCEEVVFTPDNADYRYTADDLMAFFAAHPVKNLLLINPDNPSGNYIPKADVLRLAQWCREREICFVLDESFVGFADEADSTCIHEPILRAYPNMLVMKSISKSYGVPGVRLGVLASADEARIAAMKKEVAIWNINSFGEFYMQIAEKYNKDYRAALVQLRQERSRFQRELAALPGLRVIPSQANYVMAELLGGRSATELTARLLEKDVLVKDLSAKLSGRPYLRLAVRNTQDNDRLLAALREVL
;
A
#
# COMPACT_ATOMS: atom_id res chain seq x y z
N TYR A 1 25.91 22.73 40.16
CA TYR A 1 25.77 22.36 38.74
C TYR A 1 25.06 23.46 37.94
N SER A 2 23.90 23.97 38.38
CA SER A 2 23.20 25.06 37.71
C SER A 2 24.02 26.35 37.57
N LYS A 3 25.01 26.59 38.45
CA LYS A 3 25.97 27.70 38.31
C LYS A 3 27.04 27.48 37.25
N ALA A 4 27.31 26.23 36.86
CA ALA A 4 28.34 25.89 35.89
C ALA A 4 27.78 25.65 34.46
N LEU A 5 26.55 25.12 34.35
CA LEU A 5 25.93 24.73 33.09
C LEU A 5 24.76 25.63 32.66
N GLY A 6 24.27 26.49 33.58
CA GLY A 6 23.09 27.33 33.36
C GLY A 6 21.76 26.65 33.77
N ASN A 7 20.68 27.45 33.82
CA ASN A 7 19.37 26.97 34.24
C ASN A 7 18.52 26.35 33.10
N ASN A 8 19.05 26.38 31.87
CA ASN A 8 18.33 25.92 30.66
C ASN A 8 18.88 24.59 30.10
N GLU A 9 19.82 23.97 30.81
CA GLU A 9 20.34 22.67 30.39
C GLU A 9 19.47 21.52 30.89
N TYR A 10 19.32 20.51 30.08
CA TYR A 10 18.62 19.28 30.44
C TYR A 10 19.37 18.53 31.53
N TYR A 11 18.65 17.89 32.45
CA TYR A 11 19.24 17.16 33.58
C TYR A 11 20.17 16.01 33.13
N GLU A 12 20.00 15.48 31.94
CA GLU A 12 20.87 14.47 31.31
C GLU A 12 22.31 14.95 31.16
N GLN A 13 22.52 16.25 30.94
CA GLN A 13 23.88 16.83 30.94
C GLN A 13 24.53 16.74 32.29
N VAL A 14 23.76 16.92 33.37
CA VAL A 14 24.24 16.74 34.73
C VAL A 14 24.56 15.28 35.00
N LEU A 15 23.70 14.35 34.61
CA LEU A 15 23.94 12.92 34.71
C LEU A 15 25.18 12.50 33.93
N ARG A 16 25.38 13.02 32.70
CA ARG A 16 26.58 12.77 31.88
C ARG A 16 27.86 13.18 32.59
N VAL A 17 27.87 14.35 33.24
CA VAL A 17 29.02 14.81 34.04
C VAL A 17 29.27 13.89 35.24
N ILE A 18 28.20 13.51 35.96
CA ILE A 18 28.30 12.60 37.12
C ILE A 18 28.87 11.24 36.72
N THR A 19 28.46 10.68 35.57
CA THR A 19 28.96 9.39 35.09
C THR A 19 30.43 9.42 34.65
N MET A 20 31.03 10.61 34.46
CA MET A 20 32.46 10.79 34.13
C MET A 20 33.33 10.96 35.40
N LEU A 21 32.76 11.01 36.59
CA LEU A 21 33.50 11.07 37.85
C LEU A 21 34.08 9.69 38.22
N ASP A 22 35.16 9.68 38.98
CA ASP A 22 35.96 8.48 39.31
C ASP A 22 35.21 7.39 40.12
N ASP A 23 34.06 7.69 40.72
CA ASP A 23 33.22 6.70 41.41
C ASP A 23 31.73 7.04 41.17
N PRO A 24 31.17 6.76 39.98
CA PRO A 24 29.80 7.09 39.70
C PRO A 24 28.84 6.20 40.52
N GLN A 25 28.06 6.79 41.39
CA GLN A 25 27.00 6.11 42.16
C GLN A 25 25.79 5.73 41.28
N ILE A 26 25.82 6.09 40.00
CA ILE A 26 24.76 5.82 39.02
C ILE A 26 25.12 4.59 38.21
N ARG A 27 24.18 3.61 38.18
CA ARG A 27 24.32 2.39 37.38
C ARG A 27 23.17 2.30 36.36
N ALA A 28 23.51 1.91 35.11
CA ALA A 28 22.49 1.61 34.12
C ALA A 28 21.74 0.32 34.49
N LYS A 29 20.41 0.38 34.56
CA LYS A 29 19.53 -0.79 34.62
C LYS A 29 18.99 -1.09 33.23
N LYS A 30 19.28 -2.27 32.69
CA LYS A 30 18.65 -2.73 31.45
C LYS A 30 17.21 -3.15 31.75
N LEU A 31 16.26 -2.62 31.00
CA LEU A 31 14.88 -3.06 31.04
C LEU A 31 14.75 -4.46 30.42
N SER A 32 13.98 -5.34 31.05
CA SER A 32 13.83 -6.77 30.67
C SER A 32 12.42 -7.07 30.15
N GLY A 33 11.88 -6.19 29.29
CA GLY A 33 10.53 -6.32 28.71
C GLY A 33 9.50 -5.36 29.30
N GLU A 34 9.89 -4.50 30.23
CA GLU A 34 9.05 -3.39 30.67
C GLU A 34 8.82 -2.43 29.51
N LYS A 35 7.58 -2.06 29.29
CA LYS A 35 7.22 -1.04 28.29
C LYS A 35 7.63 0.33 28.82
N TRP A 36 8.23 1.12 27.97
CA TRP A 36 8.62 2.49 28.26
C TRP A 36 8.39 3.36 27.03
N TYR A 37 7.95 4.60 27.25
CA TYR A 37 7.78 5.59 26.20
C TYR A 37 7.99 6.99 26.79
N GLU A 38 8.76 7.83 26.11
CA GLU A 38 8.98 9.24 26.45
C GLU A 38 7.85 10.08 25.88
N ILE A 39 7.36 11.04 26.65
CA ILE A 39 6.23 11.89 26.27
C ILE A 39 6.72 13.33 26.25
N ASP A 40 6.95 13.86 25.06
CA ASP A 40 7.38 15.24 24.83
C ASP A 40 6.23 16.11 24.29
N ASP A 41 5.26 15.52 23.60
CA ASP A 41 4.12 16.22 23.03
C ASP A 41 2.81 15.39 23.14
N GLU A 42 1.70 16.00 22.69
CA GLU A 42 0.37 15.34 22.69
C GLU A 42 0.33 14.08 21.83
N GLN A 43 1.14 14.02 20.79
CA GLN A 43 1.21 12.85 19.92
C GLN A 43 1.93 11.68 20.61
N ASP A 44 2.95 11.97 21.39
CA ASP A 44 3.62 10.98 22.23
C ASP A 44 2.69 10.47 23.33
N LEU A 45 1.88 11.35 23.93
CA LEU A 45 0.85 10.95 24.90
C LEU A 45 -0.19 10.02 24.27
N ASP A 46 -0.64 10.27 23.03
CA ASP A 46 -1.55 9.39 22.29
C ASP A 46 -0.93 8.01 22.03
N ILE A 47 0.35 7.97 21.61
CA ILE A 47 1.10 6.72 21.44
C ILE A 47 1.22 5.96 22.77
N ALA A 48 1.67 6.64 23.83
CA ALA A 48 1.81 6.05 25.15
C ALA A 48 0.46 5.51 25.65
N SER A 49 -0.62 6.30 25.55
CA SER A 49 -1.96 5.90 25.93
C SER A 49 -2.42 4.63 25.22
N SER A 50 -2.12 4.50 23.93
CA SER A 50 -2.45 3.30 23.16
C SER A 50 -1.58 2.09 23.53
N MET A 51 -0.28 2.30 23.84
CA MET A 51 0.64 1.24 24.27
C MET A 51 0.29 0.68 25.67
N PHE A 52 -0.20 1.54 26.56
CA PHE A 52 -0.56 1.20 27.92
C PHE A 52 -2.08 1.06 28.13
N ALA A 53 -2.85 0.97 27.03
CA ALA A 53 -4.29 0.74 27.13
C ALA A 53 -4.63 -0.47 28.02
N PRO A 54 -5.61 -0.36 28.93
CA PRO A 54 -5.89 -1.40 29.93
C PRO A 54 -6.46 -2.68 29.32
N THR A 55 -7.08 -2.59 28.12
CA THR A 55 -7.63 -3.74 27.42
C THR A 55 -7.08 -3.85 26.00
N TRP A 56 -7.02 -5.08 25.47
CA TRP A 56 -6.60 -5.29 24.07
C TRP A 56 -7.55 -4.64 23.07
N GLN A 57 -8.85 -4.54 23.38
CA GLN A 57 -9.84 -3.87 22.54
C GLN A 57 -9.52 -2.38 22.38
N GLU A 58 -9.21 -1.71 23.48
CA GLU A 58 -8.84 -0.30 23.47
C GLU A 58 -7.51 -0.08 22.74
N LYS A 59 -6.50 -0.92 22.99
CA LYS A 59 -5.22 -0.88 22.28
C LYS A 59 -5.42 -1.05 20.77
N LEU A 60 -6.16 -2.08 20.36
CA LEU A 60 -6.42 -2.36 18.94
C LEU A 60 -7.18 -1.20 18.27
N ARG A 61 -8.21 -0.66 18.95
CA ARG A 61 -8.98 0.48 18.45
C ARG A 61 -8.10 1.72 18.29
N ALA A 62 -7.28 2.04 19.29
CA ALA A 62 -6.39 3.19 19.25
C ALA A 62 -5.36 3.09 18.12
N VAL A 63 -4.72 1.93 17.95
CA VAL A 63 -3.77 1.70 16.85
C VAL A 63 -4.47 1.77 15.49
N GLN A 64 -5.63 1.14 15.33
CA GLN A 64 -6.35 1.12 14.05
C GLN A 64 -6.90 2.51 13.66
N SER A 65 -7.32 3.33 14.63
CA SER A 65 -7.89 4.67 14.36
C SER A 65 -6.87 5.64 13.75
N ARG A 66 -5.58 5.38 13.89
CA ARG A 66 -4.53 6.24 13.33
C ARG A 66 -4.44 6.18 11.80
N TYR A 67 -4.85 5.11 11.16
CA TYR A 67 -4.79 4.92 9.71
C TYR A 67 -3.40 5.19 9.10
N GLY A 68 -2.32 4.93 9.86
CA GLY A 68 -0.95 5.19 9.43
C GLY A 68 -0.06 5.68 10.56
N GLY A 69 1.17 6.08 10.21
CA GLY A 69 2.13 6.57 11.19
C GLY A 69 2.60 5.50 12.19
N TYR A 70 2.46 4.22 11.87
CA TYR A 70 2.85 3.10 12.76
C TYR A 70 4.35 3.04 13.03
N TRP A 71 5.16 3.74 12.25
CA TRP A 71 6.59 3.94 12.51
C TRP A 71 6.88 4.66 13.84
N ARG A 72 5.89 5.32 14.43
CA ARG A 72 5.99 5.94 15.76
C ARG A 72 5.91 4.95 16.91
N TYR A 73 5.37 3.75 16.69
CA TYR A 73 5.33 2.71 17.69
C TYR A 73 6.66 1.96 17.72
N PRO A 74 7.45 2.05 18.82
CA PRO A 74 8.67 1.27 18.94
C PRO A 74 8.36 -0.21 18.79
N HIS A 75 9.14 -0.91 18.00
CA HIS A 75 9.06 -2.37 17.80
C HIS A 75 7.83 -2.91 17.07
N LEU A 76 6.81 -2.09 16.77
CA LEU A 76 5.62 -2.56 16.03
C LEU A 76 5.98 -2.97 14.62
N LEU A 77 5.69 -4.21 14.30
CA LEU A 77 5.86 -4.78 12.98
C LEU A 77 4.53 -4.74 12.23
N ASP A 78 4.45 -3.87 11.23
CA ASP A 78 3.22 -3.61 10.47
C ASP A 78 3.11 -4.51 9.24
N PHE A 79 2.08 -5.38 9.21
CA PHE A 79 1.66 -6.20 8.07
C PHE A 79 0.36 -5.69 7.40
N CYS A 80 -0.11 -4.50 7.76
CA CYS A 80 -1.30 -3.89 7.14
C CYS A 80 -0.97 -3.16 5.84
N TYR A 81 0.18 -2.47 5.79
CA TYR A 81 0.58 -1.68 4.64
C TYR A 81 1.43 -2.48 3.64
N LEU A 82 1.04 -2.35 2.38
CA LEU A 82 1.48 -3.20 1.27
C LEU A 82 2.59 -2.51 0.49
N VAL A 83 3.79 -2.51 1.03
CA VAL A 83 4.96 -1.79 0.50
C VAL A 83 6.08 -2.78 0.20
N ASN A 84 6.78 -2.60 -0.92
CA ASN A 84 7.95 -3.42 -1.26
C ASN A 84 9.09 -3.18 -0.27
N PRO A 85 9.53 -4.17 0.53
CA PRO A 85 10.57 -3.99 1.53
C PRO A 85 11.99 -4.02 0.96
N TYR A 86 12.16 -4.38 -0.32
CA TYR A 86 13.45 -4.54 -0.99
C TYR A 86 13.84 -3.34 -1.86
N TYR A 87 12.98 -2.32 -1.92
CA TYR A 87 13.21 -1.07 -2.64
C TYR A 87 12.64 0.09 -1.83
N PRO A 88 13.22 1.30 -1.82
CA PRO A 88 14.32 1.76 -2.66
C PRO A 88 15.73 1.32 -2.19
N PRO A 89 16.73 1.28 -3.10
CA PRO A 89 18.10 0.99 -2.71
C PRO A 89 18.74 2.16 -1.94
N ARG A 90 19.69 1.89 -1.05
CA ARG A 90 20.33 2.90 -0.19
C ARG A 90 20.86 4.11 -0.98
N ARG A 91 21.50 3.90 -2.13
CA ARG A 91 22.03 4.98 -2.97
C ARG A 91 20.96 5.93 -3.52
N LEU A 92 19.70 5.46 -3.75
CA LEU A 92 18.58 6.36 -4.10
C LEU A 92 18.21 7.22 -2.90
N VAL A 93 18.14 6.63 -1.71
CA VAL A 93 17.87 7.36 -0.47
C VAL A 93 18.93 8.42 -0.23
N ASP A 94 20.22 8.09 -0.43
CA ASP A 94 21.34 9.02 -0.28
C ASP A 94 21.24 10.20 -1.27
N GLU A 95 20.82 9.95 -2.53
CA GLU A 95 20.59 11.00 -3.54
C GLU A 95 19.43 11.92 -3.12
N MET A 96 18.35 11.37 -2.56
CA MET A 96 17.24 12.16 -1.99
C MET A 96 17.71 13.02 -0.80
N GLN A 97 18.50 12.43 0.10
CA GLN A 97 19.04 13.14 1.27
C GLN A 97 19.97 14.29 0.89
N ALA A 98 20.80 14.10 -0.13
CA ALA A 98 21.71 15.15 -0.63
C ALA A 98 20.95 16.39 -1.17
N SER A 99 19.70 16.22 -1.60
CA SER A 99 18.87 17.30 -2.14
C SER A 99 17.81 17.79 -1.14
N PHE A 100 17.81 17.28 0.10
CA PHE A 100 16.73 17.47 1.07
C PHE A 100 16.35 18.93 1.30
N GLU A 101 17.34 19.80 1.57
CA GLU A 101 17.11 21.23 1.85
C GLU A 101 16.40 21.93 0.67
N THR A 102 16.88 21.70 -0.55
CA THR A 102 16.28 22.26 -1.77
C THR A 102 14.85 21.76 -1.95
N LEU A 103 14.64 20.45 -1.78
CA LEU A 103 13.30 19.84 -1.94
C LEU A 103 12.32 20.29 -0.87
N LEU A 104 12.80 20.66 0.31
CA LEU A 104 11.97 21.17 1.40
C LEU A 104 11.58 22.63 1.21
N THR A 105 12.48 23.45 0.66
CA THR A 105 12.36 24.93 0.66
C THR A 105 11.88 25.50 -0.66
N GLN A 106 11.85 24.71 -1.75
CA GLN A 106 11.46 25.18 -3.08
C GLN A 106 10.13 24.57 -3.54
N TYR A 107 9.36 25.37 -4.30
CA TYR A 107 8.14 24.88 -4.94
C TYR A 107 8.47 23.83 -6.01
N PRO A 108 7.63 22.79 -6.15
CA PRO A 108 7.71 21.86 -7.27
C PRO A 108 7.28 22.50 -8.59
N SER A 109 7.56 21.82 -9.69
CA SER A 109 7.04 22.18 -11.01
C SER A 109 5.55 21.85 -11.14
N GLY A 110 4.92 22.41 -12.17
CA GLY A 110 3.52 22.14 -12.47
C GLY A 110 3.29 20.82 -13.21
N MET A 111 2.01 20.51 -13.48
CA MET A 111 1.55 19.25 -14.07
C MET A 111 2.21 18.94 -15.43
N GLN A 112 2.57 19.93 -16.23
CA GLN A 112 3.24 19.70 -17.53
C GLN A 112 4.60 18.99 -17.36
N VAL A 113 5.41 19.43 -16.39
CA VAL A 113 6.71 18.81 -16.08
C VAL A 113 6.49 17.44 -15.45
N ASN A 114 5.60 17.32 -14.47
CA ASN A 114 5.31 16.06 -13.81
C ASN A 114 4.78 14.99 -14.78
N SER A 115 3.90 15.38 -15.73
CA SER A 115 3.45 14.46 -16.79
C SER A 115 4.58 14.06 -17.74
N LEU A 116 5.55 14.96 -18.04
CA LEU A 116 6.70 14.65 -18.86
C LEU A 116 7.63 13.64 -18.16
N LEU A 117 7.90 13.81 -16.87
CA LEU A 117 8.70 12.90 -16.07
C LEU A 117 8.05 11.51 -15.96
N ALA A 118 6.75 11.47 -15.71
CA ALA A 118 6.00 10.22 -15.67
C ALA A 118 5.99 9.54 -17.05
N ALA A 119 5.72 10.28 -18.13
CA ALA A 119 5.73 9.78 -19.50
C ALA A 119 7.07 9.11 -19.84
N LYS A 120 8.19 9.75 -19.48
CA LYS A 120 9.54 9.20 -19.65
C LYS A 120 9.70 7.88 -18.86
N ASN A 121 9.30 7.85 -17.59
CA ASN A 121 9.46 6.68 -16.74
C ASN A 121 8.63 5.47 -17.20
N PHE A 122 7.47 5.71 -17.82
CA PHE A 122 6.55 4.66 -18.29
C PHE A 122 6.63 4.41 -19.80
N GLY A 123 7.38 5.20 -20.57
CA GLY A 123 7.50 5.04 -22.01
C GLY A 123 6.20 5.32 -22.78
N VAL A 124 5.43 6.32 -22.33
CA VAL A 124 4.16 6.75 -22.95
C VAL A 124 4.19 8.23 -23.32
N HIS A 125 3.22 8.72 -24.09
CA HIS A 125 3.11 10.14 -24.38
C HIS A 125 2.62 10.92 -23.17
N ARG A 126 3.10 12.16 -22.99
CA ARG A 126 2.72 12.99 -21.83
C ARG A 126 1.23 13.39 -21.85
N GLU A 127 0.60 13.37 -23.00
CA GLU A 127 -0.84 13.60 -23.19
C GLU A 127 -1.66 12.40 -22.70
N HIS A 128 -1.05 11.22 -22.62
CA HIS A 128 -1.68 9.97 -22.21
C HIS A 128 -1.49 9.65 -20.70
N ILE A 129 -0.88 10.54 -19.92
CA ILE A 129 -0.63 10.28 -18.50
C ILE A 129 -0.87 11.51 -17.63
N VAL A 130 -1.47 11.31 -16.47
CA VAL A 130 -1.61 12.30 -15.40
C VAL A 130 -1.02 11.77 -14.10
N VAL A 131 -0.43 12.66 -13.31
CA VAL A 131 0.20 12.32 -12.02
C VAL A 131 -0.62 12.90 -10.89
N GLY A 132 -0.87 12.09 -9.86
CA GLY A 132 -1.61 12.48 -8.67
C GLY A 132 -0.80 12.35 -7.38
N ASN A 133 -1.22 13.06 -6.36
CA ASN A 133 -0.71 12.95 -4.99
C ASN A 133 -1.15 11.61 -4.37
N GLY A 134 -0.51 10.53 -4.83
CA GLY A 134 -0.96 9.16 -4.68
C GLY A 134 -2.12 8.81 -5.59
N ALA A 135 -2.37 7.50 -5.78
CA ALA A 135 -3.51 7.04 -6.56
C ALA A 135 -4.86 7.52 -5.98
N ALA A 136 -4.94 7.79 -4.68
CA ALA A 136 -6.19 8.20 -4.02
C ALA A 136 -6.74 9.53 -4.57
N GLU A 137 -5.88 10.50 -4.91
CA GLU A 137 -6.32 11.73 -5.57
C GLU A 137 -6.92 11.44 -6.95
N LEU A 138 -6.24 10.61 -7.74
CA LEU A 138 -6.71 10.26 -9.08
C LEU A 138 -7.97 9.38 -9.04
N ILE A 139 -8.09 8.48 -8.05
CA ILE A 139 -9.31 7.70 -7.81
C ILE A 139 -10.48 8.64 -7.57
N LYS A 140 -10.29 9.64 -6.68
CA LYS A 140 -11.33 10.63 -6.40
C LYS A 140 -11.75 11.36 -7.68
N CYS A 141 -10.80 11.99 -8.38
CA CYS A 141 -11.09 12.71 -9.62
C CYS A 141 -11.78 11.82 -10.67
N LEU A 142 -11.34 10.57 -10.82
CA LEU A 142 -11.91 9.65 -11.80
C LEU A 142 -13.34 9.23 -11.42
N VAL A 143 -13.52 8.75 -10.19
CA VAL A 143 -14.77 8.08 -9.77
C VAL A 143 -15.92 9.08 -9.62
N GLU A 144 -15.65 10.29 -9.14
CA GLU A 144 -16.65 11.37 -9.04
C GLU A 144 -17.17 11.80 -10.43
N ASN A 145 -16.44 11.50 -11.50
CA ASN A 145 -16.79 11.81 -12.89
C ASN A 145 -17.30 10.60 -13.71
N LEU A 146 -17.41 9.42 -13.10
CA LEU A 146 -18.04 8.27 -13.75
C LEU A 146 -19.57 8.42 -13.74
N ASN A 147 -20.17 8.22 -14.88
CA ASN A 147 -21.62 8.27 -15.04
C ASN A 147 -22.20 6.91 -15.40
N GLY A 148 -23.35 6.59 -14.81
CA GLY A 148 -24.10 5.35 -15.04
C GLY A 148 -23.60 4.16 -14.23
N PRO A 149 -24.27 3.00 -14.35
CA PRO A 149 -23.96 1.81 -13.56
C PRO A 149 -22.52 1.36 -13.74
N THR A 150 -21.85 1.07 -12.61
CA THR A 150 -20.44 0.67 -12.59
C THR A 150 -20.30 -0.73 -12.02
N GLY A 151 -19.74 -1.64 -12.83
CA GLY A 151 -19.41 -3.01 -12.45
C GLY A 151 -18.21 -3.03 -11.51
N VAL A 152 -18.34 -3.74 -10.40
CA VAL A 152 -17.29 -3.93 -9.41
C VAL A 152 -17.22 -5.38 -8.95
N VAL A 153 -16.03 -5.85 -8.61
CA VAL A 153 -15.84 -7.15 -7.95
C VAL A 153 -15.84 -6.94 -6.43
N ARG A 154 -16.51 -7.80 -5.67
CA ARG A 154 -16.48 -7.78 -4.20
C ARG A 154 -15.96 -9.13 -3.64
N PRO A 155 -15.13 -9.10 -2.59
CA PRO A 155 -14.58 -7.94 -1.88
C PRO A 155 -13.55 -7.18 -2.74
N THR A 156 -13.36 -5.89 -2.51
CA THR A 156 -12.44 -5.06 -3.29
C THR A 156 -11.70 -4.03 -2.41
N PHE A 157 -10.88 -3.16 -3.02
CA PHE A 157 -10.30 -2.00 -2.36
C PHE A 157 -11.35 -0.89 -2.24
N GLU A 158 -11.73 -0.54 -1.00
CA GLU A 158 -12.89 0.29 -0.69
C GLU A 158 -12.81 1.74 -1.13
N GLU A 159 -11.63 2.27 -1.46
CA GLU A 159 -11.51 3.66 -1.89
C GLU A 159 -12.31 3.96 -3.16
N TYR A 160 -12.44 2.99 -4.06
CA TYR A 160 -13.26 3.15 -5.26
C TYR A 160 -14.77 3.19 -4.92
N PRO A 161 -15.37 2.15 -4.32
CA PRO A 161 -16.79 2.19 -3.98
C PRO A 161 -17.14 3.31 -3.02
N HIS A 162 -16.28 3.60 -2.04
CA HIS A 162 -16.52 4.69 -1.08
C HIS A 162 -16.67 6.06 -1.75
N ARG A 163 -16.05 6.26 -2.91
CA ARG A 163 -16.12 7.50 -3.68
C ARG A 163 -17.18 7.48 -4.78
N MET A 164 -17.74 6.31 -5.11
CA MET A 164 -18.75 6.20 -6.15
C MET A 164 -20.05 6.91 -5.75
N CYS A 165 -20.56 7.74 -6.67
CA CYS A 165 -21.88 8.36 -6.56
C CYS A 165 -22.89 7.67 -7.49
N CYS A 166 -22.48 6.70 -8.29
CA CYS A 166 -23.30 5.95 -9.24
C CYS A 166 -23.67 4.57 -8.69
N GLU A 167 -24.64 3.93 -9.34
CA GLU A 167 -25.07 2.57 -9.02
C GLU A 167 -23.93 1.56 -9.17
N GLU A 168 -23.71 0.71 -8.17
CA GLU A 168 -22.80 -0.42 -8.23
C GLU A 168 -23.53 -1.67 -8.72
N VAL A 169 -23.01 -2.30 -9.77
CA VAL A 169 -23.39 -3.66 -10.20
C VAL A 169 -22.32 -4.62 -9.73
N VAL A 170 -22.65 -5.42 -8.71
CA VAL A 170 -21.65 -6.19 -7.96
C VAL A 170 -21.51 -7.61 -8.49
N PHE A 171 -20.31 -7.99 -8.90
CA PHE A 171 -19.90 -9.37 -9.08
C PHE A 171 -19.22 -9.90 -7.82
N THR A 172 -19.69 -11.02 -7.29
CA THR A 172 -19.05 -11.71 -6.17
C THR A 172 -18.68 -13.13 -6.61
N PRO A 173 -17.39 -13.53 -6.56
CA PRO A 173 -17.01 -14.89 -6.86
C PRO A 173 -17.66 -15.89 -5.92
N ASP A 174 -18.32 -16.92 -6.48
CA ASP A 174 -18.98 -17.97 -5.71
C ASP A 174 -18.03 -19.14 -5.43
N ASN A 175 -16.91 -18.84 -4.76
CA ASN A 175 -16.00 -19.84 -4.27
C ASN A 175 -15.19 -19.30 -3.06
N ALA A 176 -14.69 -20.23 -2.24
CA ALA A 176 -13.99 -19.88 -1.00
C ALA A 176 -12.66 -19.16 -1.21
N ASP A 177 -12.06 -19.25 -2.38
CA ASP A 177 -10.78 -18.62 -2.71
C ASP A 177 -10.93 -17.27 -3.41
N TYR A 178 -12.15 -16.80 -3.63
CA TYR A 178 -12.45 -15.57 -4.37
C TYR A 178 -11.77 -15.52 -5.75
N ARG A 179 -11.71 -16.69 -6.42
CA ARG A 179 -11.15 -16.82 -7.76
C ARG A 179 -12.16 -16.48 -8.82
N TYR A 180 -11.72 -15.75 -9.83
CA TYR A 180 -12.49 -15.43 -11.01
C TYR A 180 -11.56 -15.14 -12.18
N THR A 181 -12.11 -15.24 -13.38
CA THR A 181 -11.44 -15.03 -14.66
C THR A 181 -12.06 -13.87 -15.44
N ALA A 182 -11.46 -13.48 -16.54
CA ALA A 182 -12.05 -12.51 -17.47
C ALA A 182 -13.37 -13.03 -18.06
N ASP A 183 -13.47 -14.35 -18.31
CA ASP A 183 -14.68 -14.97 -18.86
C ASP A 183 -15.85 -14.91 -17.88
N ASP A 184 -15.61 -15.11 -16.57
CA ASP A 184 -16.62 -14.95 -15.53
C ASP A 184 -17.17 -13.52 -15.50
N LEU A 185 -16.27 -12.51 -15.57
CA LEU A 185 -16.69 -11.11 -15.61
C LEU A 185 -17.47 -10.77 -16.87
N MET A 186 -17.01 -11.22 -18.05
CA MET A 186 -17.70 -10.99 -19.31
C MET A 186 -19.10 -11.65 -19.31
N ALA A 187 -19.22 -12.88 -18.82
CA ALA A 187 -20.50 -13.57 -18.73
C ALA A 187 -21.48 -12.85 -17.79
N PHE A 188 -21.00 -12.44 -16.61
CA PHE A 188 -21.83 -11.74 -15.64
C PHE A 188 -22.29 -10.37 -16.14
N PHE A 189 -21.40 -9.54 -16.64
CA PHE A 189 -21.75 -8.19 -17.10
C PHE A 189 -22.42 -8.16 -18.48
N ALA A 190 -22.43 -9.27 -19.21
CA ALA A 190 -23.33 -9.43 -20.38
C ALA A 190 -24.80 -9.54 -19.94
N ALA A 191 -25.06 -10.20 -18.80
CA ALA A 191 -26.40 -10.33 -18.22
C ALA A 191 -26.79 -9.12 -17.34
N HIS A 192 -25.82 -8.36 -16.86
CA HIS A 192 -25.99 -7.19 -15.98
C HIS A 192 -25.25 -5.98 -16.59
N PRO A 193 -25.86 -5.29 -17.58
CA PRO A 193 -25.18 -4.25 -18.34
C PRO A 193 -24.69 -3.08 -17.48
N VAL A 194 -23.49 -2.60 -17.76
CA VAL A 194 -22.85 -1.48 -17.08
C VAL A 194 -22.29 -0.45 -18.07
N LYS A 195 -22.07 0.76 -17.59
CA LYS A 195 -21.39 1.81 -18.36
C LYS A 195 -19.89 1.86 -18.07
N ASN A 196 -19.52 1.45 -16.86
CA ASN A 196 -18.12 1.38 -16.44
C ASN A 196 -17.85 0.01 -15.83
N LEU A 197 -16.63 -0.50 -15.98
CA LEU A 197 -16.17 -1.72 -15.32
C LEU A 197 -14.85 -1.42 -14.61
N LEU A 198 -14.83 -1.63 -13.29
CA LEU A 198 -13.62 -1.53 -12.47
C LEU A 198 -13.04 -2.91 -12.20
N LEU A 199 -11.78 -3.09 -12.53
CA LEU A 199 -10.98 -4.26 -12.19
C LEU A 199 -9.70 -3.85 -11.47
N ILE A 200 -9.46 -4.44 -10.29
CA ILE A 200 -8.19 -4.35 -9.57
C ILE A 200 -7.41 -5.63 -9.83
N ASN A 201 -6.22 -5.54 -10.43
CA ASN A 201 -5.45 -6.70 -10.84
C ASN A 201 -3.95 -6.57 -10.51
N PRO A 202 -3.39 -7.41 -9.64
CA PRO A 202 -4.02 -8.39 -8.74
C PRO A 202 -5.05 -7.80 -7.78
N ASP A 203 -6.11 -8.57 -7.51
CA ASP A 203 -7.24 -8.14 -6.70
C ASP A 203 -6.87 -7.94 -5.21
N ASN A 204 -7.50 -6.99 -4.56
CA ASN A 204 -7.32 -6.70 -3.13
C ASN A 204 -8.65 -6.85 -2.38
N PRO A 205 -8.83 -7.86 -1.51
CA PRO A 205 -7.78 -8.52 -0.72
C PRO A 205 -7.33 -9.91 -1.19
N SER A 206 -7.96 -10.53 -2.18
CA SER A 206 -7.76 -11.95 -2.51
C SER A 206 -6.39 -12.26 -3.13
N GLY A 207 -5.80 -11.29 -3.83
CA GLY A 207 -4.59 -11.50 -4.63
C GLY A 207 -4.84 -12.30 -5.91
N ASN A 208 -6.11 -12.46 -6.32
CA ASN A 208 -6.45 -13.07 -7.60
C ASN A 208 -5.84 -12.27 -8.75
N TYR A 209 -5.30 -12.96 -9.75
CA TYR A 209 -4.64 -12.34 -10.89
C TYR A 209 -5.22 -12.87 -12.20
N ILE A 210 -5.61 -11.95 -13.06
CA ILE A 210 -6.01 -12.22 -14.44
C ILE A 210 -4.79 -11.93 -15.33
N PRO A 211 -4.33 -12.91 -16.16
CA PRO A 211 -3.20 -12.71 -17.07
C PRO A 211 -3.42 -11.53 -18.02
N LYS A 212 -2.34 -10.85 -18.40
CA LYS A 212 -2.39 -9.67 -19.27
C LYS A 212 -3.17 -9.91 -20.56
N ALA A 213 -2.99 -11.07 -21.19
CA ALA A 213 -3.73 -11.43 -22.41
C ALA A 213 -5.25 -11.43 -22.19
N ASP A 214 -5.70 -11.93 -21.06
CA ASP A 214 -7.13 -11.98 -20.70
C ASP A 214 -7.66 -10.61 -20.26
N VAL A 215 -6.84 -9.78 -19.63
CA VAL A 215 -7.16 -8.36 -19.36
C VAL A 215 -7.39 -7.61 -20.67
N LEU A 216 -6.57 -7.85 -21.71
CA LEU A 216 -6.73 -7.22 -23.02
C LEU A 216 -7.96 -7.75 -23.76
N ARG A 217 -8.31 -9.04 -23.61
CA ARG A 217 -9.60 -9.58 -24.09
C ARG A 217 -10.79 -8.88 -23.44
N LEU A 218 -10.71 -8.66 -22.12
CA LEU A 218 -11.74 -7.93 -21.38
C LEU A 218 -11.83 -6.46 -21.85
N ALA A 219 -10.69 -5.80 -22.07
CA ALA A 219 -10.65 -4.44 -22.60
C ALA A 219 -11.30 -4.32 -23.98
N GLN A 220 -11.06 -5.32 -24.87
CA GLN A 220 -11.69 -5.40 -26.18
C GLN A 220 -13.20 -5.64 -26.05
N TRP A 221 -13.61 -6.56 -25.19
CA TRP A 221 -15.02 -6.83 -24.91
C TRP A 221 -15.76 -5.59 -24.37
N CYS A 222 -15.12 -4.82 -23.50
CA CYS A 222 -15.63 -3.54 -23.01
C CYS A 222 -15.74 -2.50 -24.16
N ARG A 223 -14.72 -2.43 -25.03
CA ARG A 223 -14.70 -1.50 -26.17
C ARG A 223 -15.87 -1.73 -27.13
N GLU A 224 -16.16 -3.00 -27.45
CA GLU A 224 -17.26 -3.39 -28.33
C GLU A 224 -18.64 -3.03 -27.76
N ARG A 225 -18.74 -2.79 -26.45
CA ARG A 225 -19.96 -2.45 -25.71
C ARG A 225 -19.99 -1.01 -25.20
N GLU A 226 -19.02 -0.19 -25.61
CA GLU A 226 -18.89 1.20 -25.17
C GLU A 226 -18.78 1.33 -23.63
N ILE A 227 -18.17 0.33 -22.98
CA ILE A 227 -17.92 0.32 -21.54
C ILE A 227 -16.55 0.99 -21.28
N CYS A 228 -16.52 1.96 -20.38
CA CYS A 228 -15.29 2.52 -19.84
C CYS A 228 -14.63 1.50 -18.90
N PHE A 229 -13.44 1.05 -19.24
CA PHE A 229 -12.74 0.03 -18.47
C PHE A 229 -11.66 0.68 -17.59
N VAL A 230 -11.86 0.65 -16.28
CA VAL A 230 -10.90 1.13 -15.28
C VAL A 230 -10.11 -0.06 -14.74
N LEU A 231 -8.83 -0.11 -15.05
CA LEU A 231 -7.89 -1.14 -14.59
C LEU A 231 -6.97 -0.54 -13.54
N ASP A 232 -7.07 -1.00 -12.29
CA ASP A 232 -6.07 -0.67 -11.26
C ASP A 232 -4.99 -1.75 -11.21
N GLU A 233 -3.80 -1.42 -11.68
CA GLU A 233 -2.62 -2.29 -11.67
C GLU A 233 -1.59 -1.92 -10.61
N SER A 234 -2.03 -1.34 -9.48
CA SER A 234 -1.14 -0.93 -8.38
C SER A 234 -0.27 -2.06 -7.84
N PHE A 235 -0.72 -3.30 -7.98
CA PHE A 235 -0.01 -4.50 -7.53
C PHE A 235 0.58 -5.36 -8.66
N VAL A 236 0.37 -5.00 -9.91
CA VAL A 236 0.72 -5.84 -11.08
C VAL A 236 2.23 -6.16 -11.14
N GLY A 237 3.09 -5.24 -10.70
CA GLY A 237 4.55 -5.46 -10.66
C GLY A 237 4.97 -6.65 -9.80
N PHE A 238 4.12 -7.10 -8.88
CA PHE A 238 4.38 -8.25 -8.03
C PHE A 238 3.99 -9.59 -8.64
N ALA A 239 3.16 -9.60 -9.69
CA ALA A 239 2.75 -10.82 -10.38
C ALA A 239 3.95 -11.57 -10.99
N ASP A 240 3.81 -12.91 -11.11
CA ASP A 240 4.89 -13.75 -11.66
C ASP A 240 5.03 -13.58 -13.18
N GLU A 241 3.96 -13.12 -13.86
CA GLU A 241 3.99 -12.84 -15.28
C GLU A 241 4.96 -11.70 -15.60
N ALA A 242 5.87 -11.94 -16.53
CA ALA A 242 6.79 -10.93 -17.03
C ALA A 242 6.04 -9.88 -17.85
N ASP A 243 6.44 -8.61 -17.72
CA ASP A 243 5.84 -7.49 -18.47
C ASP A 243 4.30 -7.40 -18.33
N SER A 244 3.81 -7.62 -17.13
CA SER A 244 2.38 -7.69 -16.79
C SER A 244 1.62 -6.36 -16.87
N THR A 245 2.31 -5.21 -16.97
CA THR A 245 1.68 -3.88 -17.01
C THR A 245 0.99 -3.61 -18.36
N CYS A 246 -0.14 -2.91 -18.32
CA CYS A 246 -0.83 -2.37 -19.49
C CYS A 246 -0.44 -0.92 -19.81
N ILE A 247 0.40 -0.27 -18.99
CA ILE A 247 0.92 1.07 -19.29
C ILE A 247 2.04 0.93 -20.34
N HIS A 248 1.61 0.75 -21.59
CA HIS A 248 2.45 0.73 -22.78
C HIS A 248 1.76 1.49 -23.89
N GLU A 249 2.46 2.38 -24.58
CA GLU A 249 1.89 3.25 -25.60
C GLU A 249 1.07 2.49 -26.66
N PRO A 250 1.55 1.36 -27.25
CA PRO A 250 0.76 0.60 -28.22
C PRO A 250 -0.53 0.03 -27.63
N ILE A 251 -0.53 -0.39 -26.35
CA ILE A 251 -1.72 -0.94 -25.69
C ILE A 251 -2.73 0.18 -25.43
N LEU A 252 -2.28 1.32 -24.88
CA LEU A 252 -3.17 2.45 -24.60
C LEU A 252 -3.86 2.91 -25.89
N ARG A 253 -3.13 3.02 -27.01
CA ARG A 253 -3.71 3.38 -28.32
C ARG A 253 -4.68 2.35 -28.86
N ALA A 254 -4.42 1.06 -28.64
CA ALA A 254 -5.33 0.00 -29.08
C ALA A 254 -6.65 0.01 -28.27
N TYR A 255 -6.61 0.44 -27.00
CA TYR A 255 -7.75 0.40 -26.09
C TYR A 255 -8.00 1.78 -25.44
N PRO A 256 -8.45 2.80 -26.20
CA PRO A 256 -8.68 4.14 -25.65
C PRO A 256 -9.83 4.18 -24.62
N ASN A 257 -10.71 3.17 -24.57
CA ASN A 257 -11.70 2.97 -23.53
C ASN A 257 -11.13 2.50 -22.19
N MET A 258 -9.84 2.15 -22.14
CA MET A 258 -9.16 1.67 -20.92
C MET A 258 -8.41 2.81 -20.24
N LEU A 259 -8.60 2.90 -18.91
CA LEU A 259 -7.93 3.81 -18.01
C LEU A 259 -7.12 2.98 -17.02
N VAL A 260 -5.80 3.10 -17.06
CA VAL A 260 -4.90 2.30 -16.23
C VAL A 260 -4.41 3.12 -15.06
N MET A 261 -4.86 2.78 -13.84
CA MET A 261 -4.44 3.37 -12.57
C MET A 261 -3.25 2.62 -11.99
N LYS A 262 -2.25 3.33 -11.46
CA LYS A 262 -1.11 2.71 -10.78
C LYS A 262 -0.62 3.54 -9.61
N SER A 263 -0.60 2.94 -8.42
CA SER A 263 0.07 3.52 -7.25
C SER A 263 1.58 3.29 -7.32
N ILE A 264 2.36 4.34 -7.23
CA ILE A 264 3.83 4.25 -7.15
C ILE A 264 4.27 3.81 -5.74
N SER A 265 3.47 4.10 -4.72
CA SER A 265 3.80 3.81 -3.32
C SER A 265 4.05 2.33 -3.02
N LYS A 266 3.49 1.41 -3.80
CA LYS A 266 3.46 -0.03 -3.50
C LYS A 266 4.73 -0.74 -3.97
N SER A 267 4.85 -0.99 -5.26
CA SER A 267 5.97 -1.75 -5.83
C SER A 267 7.30 -1.00 -5.76
N TYR A 268 7.26 0.33 -5.81
CA TYR A 268 8.47 1.16 -5.68
C TYR A 268 8.84 1.50 -4.22
N GLY A 269 8.13 1.00 -3.22
CA GLY A 269 8.54 1.10 -1.82
C GLY A 269 8.66 2.52 -1.24
N VAL A 270 8.00 3.49 -1.85
CA VAL A 270 8.13 4.92 -1.49
C VAL A 270 6.77 5.56 -1.15
N PRO A 271 6.04 5.03 -0.15
CA PRO A 271 4.71 5.54 0.16
C PRO A 271 4.71 7.00 0.63
N GLY A 272 5.81 7.48 1.22
CA GLY A 272 5.95 8.84 1.75
C GLY A 272 6.02 9.92 0.67
N VAL A 273 6.50 9.60 -0.55
CA VAL A 273 6.56 10.60 -1.65
C VAL A 273 5.19 10.88 -2.29
N ARG A 274 4.18 10.05 -2.00
CA ARG A 274 2.80 10.25 -2.44
C ARG A 274 2.64 10.39 -3.96
N LEU A 275 2.95 9.35 -4.73
CA LEU A 275 2.80 9.33 -6.18
C LEU A 275 1.82 8.27 -6.66
N GLY A 276 1.01 8.62 -7.65
CA GLY A 276 0.19 7.74 -8.45
C GLY A 276 0.09 8.26 -9.87
N VAL A 277 -0.22 7.40 -10.82
CA VAL A 277 -0.44 7.76 -12.22
C VAL A 277 -1.73 7.13 -12.73
N LEU A 278 -2.37 7.83 -13.66
CA LEU A 278 -3.41 7.26 -14.51
C LEU A 278 -3.01 7.47 -15.97
N ALA A 279 -3.08 6.42 -16.76
CA ALA A 279 -2.71 6.42 -18.17
C ALA A 279 -3.85 5.96 -19.07
N SER A 280 -4.05 6.64 -20.19
CA SER A 280 -5.01 6.31 -21.25
C SER A 280 -4.69 7.06 -22.53
N ALA A 281 -5.07 6.52 -23.68
CA ALA A 281 -5.03 7.25 -24.95
C ALA A 281 -6.28 8.13 -25.18
N ASP A 282 -7.23 8.18 -24.23
CA ASP A 282 -8.30 9.20 -24.21
C ASP A 282 -7.71 10.53 -23.71
N GLU A 283 -7.10 11.26 -24.64
CA GLU A 283 -6.44 12.56 -24.34
C GLU A 283 -7.41 13.59 -23.72
N ALA A 284 -8.68 13.56 -24.15
CA ALA A 284 -9.68 14.50 -23.62
C ALA A 284 -9.94 14.24 -22.14
N ARG A 285 -10.04 12.98 -21.75
CA ARG A 285 -10.24 12.59 -20.35
C ARG A 285 -9.00 12.86 -19.52
N ILE A 286 -7.80 12.53 -20.02
CA ILE A 286 -6.54 12.86 -19.35
C ILE A 286 -6.39 14.37 -19.15
N ALA A 287 -6.73 15.18 -20.16
CA ALA A 287 -6.71 16.65 -20.07
C ALA A 287 -7.72 17.19 -19.04
N ALA A 288 -8.92 16.60 -18.96
CA ALA A 288 -9.90 16.94 -17.94
C ALA A 288 -9.38 16.63 -16.53
N MET A 289 -8.84 15.44 -16.31
CA MET A 289 -8.26 15.06 -15.02
C MET A 289 -7.09 15.96 -14.61
N LYS A 290 -6.23 16.38 -15.56
CA LYS A 290 -5.14 17.35 -15.28
C LYS A 290 -5.65 18.71 -14.80
N LYS A 291 -6.87 19.09 -15.12
CA LYS A 291 -7.49 20.34 -14.65
C LYS A 291 -8.14 20.20 -13.27
N GLU A 292 -8.54 18.99 -12.89
CA GLU A 292 -9.21 18.73 -11.62
C GLU A 292 -8.27 18.57 -10.44
N VAL A 293 -7.04 18.11 -10.68
CA VAL A 293 -6.02 18.05 -9.62
C VAL A 293 -5.58 19.45 -9.22
N ALA A 294 -5.25 19.63 -7.96
CA ALA A 294 -4.82 20.92 -7.44
C ALA A 294 -3.52 21.42 -8.11
N ILE A 295 -3.33 22.73 -8.19
CA ILE A 295 -2.04 23.30 -8.56
C ILE A 295 -0.97 22.82 -7.59
N TRP A 296 0.21 22.43 -8.11
CA TRP A 296 1.31 21.85 -7.31
C TRP A 296 0.90 20.67 -6.45
N ASN A 297 -0.01 19.84 -6.96
CA ASN A 297 -0.48 18.62 -6.27
C ASN A 297 0.65 17.62 -5.97
N ILE A 298 1.74 17.65 -6.73
CA ILE A 298 2.92 16.81 -6.51
C ILE A 298 3.95 17.61 -5.73
N ASN A 299 4.41 17.09 -4.61
CA ASN A 299 5.45 17.70 -3.80
C ASN A 299 6.84 17.55 -4.45
N SER A 300 7.80 18.39 -4.05
CA SER A 300 9.15 18.43 -4.61
C SER A 300 9.88 17.09 -4.48
N PHE A 301 9.66 16.34 -3.40
CA PHE A 301 10.24 15.02 -3.21
C PHE A 301 9.71 14.02 -4.23
N GLY A 302 8.41 14.07 -4.55
CA GLY A 302 7.78 13.23 -5.58
C GLY A 302 8.29 13.54 -6.97
N GLU A 303 8.38 14.82 -7.32
CA GLU A 303 8.96 15.27 -8.60
C GLU A 303 10.41 14.81 -8.75
N PHE A 304 11.24 15.06 -7.75
CA PHE A 304 12.65 14.67 -7.78
C PHE A 304 12.82 13.15 -7.85
N TYR A 305 11.98 12.38 -7.11
CA TYR A 305 11.93 10.94 -7.22
C TYR A 305 11.68 10.50 -8.68
N MET A 306 10.68 11.05 -9.36
CA MET A 306 10.39 10.72 -10.78
C MET A 306 11.57 11.09 -11.70
N GLN A 307 12.29 12.17 -11.38
CA GLN A 307 13.46 12.61 -12.16
C GLN A 307 14.61 11.60 -12.10
N ILE A 308 14.83 10.97 -10.94
CA ILE A 308 15.98 10.07 -10.71
C ILE A 308 15.63 8.58 -10.84
N ALA A 309 14.35 8.20 -10.80
CA ALA A 309 13.89 6.81 -10.68
C ALA A 309 14.45 5.88 -11.76
N GLU A 310 14.57 6.34 -13.01
CA GLU A 310 15.07 5.55 -14.13
C GLU A 310 16.49 4.98 -13.89
N LYS A 311 17.35 5.74 -13.18
CA LYS A 311 18.73 5.31 -12.82
C LYS A 311 18.73 3.99 -12.04
N TYR A 312 17.65 3.70 -11.32
CA TYR A 312 17.50 2.59 -10.38
C TYR A 312 16.60 1.45 -10.88
N ASN A 313 16.29 1.43 -12.17
CA ASN A 313 15.41 0.40 -12.75
C ASN A 313 15.95 -1.03 -12.59
N LYS A 314 17.29 -1.22 -12.59
CA LYS A 314 17.90 -2.54 -12.34
C LYS A 314 17.64 -3.01 -10.91
N ASP A 315 17.79 -2.10 -9.93
CA ASP A 315 17.54 -2.39 -8.53
C ASP A 315 16.05 -2.69 -8.28
N TYR A 316 15.17 -1.92 -8.92
CA TYR A 316 13.73 -2.15 -8.85
C TYR A 316 13.34 -3.56 -9.35
N ARG A 317 13.85 -3.97 -10.53
CA ARG A 317 13.60 -5.30 -11.07
C ARG A 317 14.14 -6.40 -10.15
N ALA A 318 15.34 -6.23 -9.61
CA ALA A 318 15.93 -7.17 -8.65
C ALA A 318 15.09 -7.29 -7.38
N ALA A 319 14.59 -6.17 -6.84
CA ALA A 319 13.71 -6.13 -5.67
C ALA A 319 12.38 -6.87 -5.91
N LEU A 320 11.80 -6.75 -7.10
CA LEU A 320 10.59 -7.50 -7.48
C LEU A 320 10.84 -9.02 -7.52
N VAL A 321 12.00 -9.45 -8.03
CA VAL A 321 12.40 -10.87 -8.03
C VAL A 321 12.51 -11.39 -6.60
N GLN A 322 13.21 -10.66 -5.73
CA GLN A 322 13.33 -11.04 -4.31
C GLN A 322 11.95 -11.14 -3.62
N LEU A 323 11.07 -10.20 -3.89
CA LEU A 323 9.74 -10.22 -3.29
C LEU A 323 8.91 -11.43 -3.76
N ARG A 324 8.95 -11.78 -5.04
CA ARG A 324 8.24 -12.96 -5.58
C ARG A 324 8.75 -14.26 -4.94
N GLN A 325 10.07 -14.40 -4.77
CA GLN A 325 10.68 -15.54 -4.08
C GLN A 325 10.23 -15.60 -2.62
N GLU A 326 10.27 -14.48 -1.92
CA GLU A 326 9.85 -14.40 -0.52
C GLU A 326 8.33 -14.63 -0.38
N ARG A 327 7.50 -14.10 -1.27
CA ARG A 327 6.06 -14.39 -1.29
C ARG A 327 5.81 -15.90 -1.41
N SER A 328 6.49 -16.56 -2.32
CA SER A 328 6.35 -18.01 -2.53
C SER A 328 6.77 -18.80 -1.30
N ARG A 329 7.87 -18.41 -0.64
CA ARG A 329 8.30 -18.98 0.63
C ARG A 329 7.26 -18.76 1.72
N PHE A 330 6.85 -17.51 1.91
CA PHE A 330 5.93 -17.11 2.96
C PHE A 330 4.56 -17.80 2.84
N GLN A 331 4.02 -17.92 1.63
CA GLN A 331 2.78 -18.66 1.39
C GLN A 331 2.89 -20.12 1.78
N ARG A 332 4.01 -20.80 1.47
CA ARG A 332 4.24 -22.20 1.87
C ARG A 332 4.32 -22.35 3.39
N GLU A 333 5.06 -21.46 4.05
CA GLU A 333 5.21 -21.50 5.52
C GLU A 333 3.88 -21.21 6.23
N LEU A 334 3.09 -20.26 5.73
CA LEU A 334 1.75 -20.01 6.25
C LEU A 334 0.81 -21.20 6.06
N ALA A 335 0.85 -21.84 4.89
CA ALA A 335 0.02 -23.01 4.59
C ALA A 335 0.37 -24.24 5.45
N ALA A 336 1.58 -24.30 6.01
CA ALA A 336 1.99 -25.34 6.94
C ALA A 336 1.51 -25.11 8.38
N LEU A 337 0.93 -23.93 8.69
CA LEU A 337 0.41 -23.63 10.03
C LEU A 337 -0.97 -24.27 10.22
N PRO A 338 -1.16 -25.10 11.26
CA PRO A 338 -2.48 -25.65 11.56
C PRO A 338 -3.44 -24.54 11.95
N GLY A 339 -4.65 -24.55 11.38
CA GLY A 339 -5.67 -23.54 11.67
C GLY A 339 -5.69 -22.35 10.70
N LEU A 340 -4.84 -22.35 9.66
CA LEU A 340 -4.90 -21.39 8.55
C LEU A 340 -5.19 -22.09 7.21
N ARG A 341 -6.04 -21.49 6.41
CA ARG A 341 -6.20 -21.79 4.99
C ARG A 341 -5.72 -20.60 4.17
N VAL A 342 -4.65 -20.79 3.43
CA VAL A 342 -4.01 -19.73 2.64
C VAL A 342 -4.66 -19.64 1.27
N ILE A 343 -5.04 -18.42 0.86
CA ILE A 343 -5.50 -18.13 -0.49
C ILE A 343 -4.27 -17.75 -1.33
N PRO A 344 -3.94 -18.50 -2.42
CA PRO A 344 -2.80 -18.18 -3.26
C PRO A 344 -2.90 -16.77 -3.86
N SER A 345 -1.82 -15.99 -3.78
CA SER A 345 -1.80 -14.58 -4.17
C SER A 345 -0.68 -14.29 -5.17
N GLN A 346 -0.94 -13.39 -6.11
CA GLN A 346 0.04 -12.80 -7.04
C GLN A 346 0.45 -11.37 -6.66
N ALA A 347 -0.07 -10.86 -5.52
CA ALA A 347 0.26 -9.54 -4.99
C ALA A 347 1.37 -9.61 -3.92
N ASN A 348 1.70 -8.49 -3.29
CA ASN A 348 2.61 -8.45 -2.13
C ASN A 348 1.89 -8.63 -0.79
N TYR A 349 0.83 -9.39 -0.77
CA TYR A 349 0.08 -9.81 0.41
C TYR A 349 -0.53 -11.18 0.19
N VAL A 350 -0.91 -11.80 1.29
CA VAL A 350 -1.58 -13.10 1.32
C VAL A 350 -2.86 -12.94 2.13
N MET A 351 -3.98 -13.41 1.58
CA MET A 351 -5.23 -13.57 2.31
C MET A 351 -5.27 -14.97 2.93
N ALA A 352 -5.64 -15.07 4.19
CA ALA A 352 -5.74 -16.33 4.90
C ALA A 352 -7.03 -16.41 5.72
N GLU A 353 -7.69 -17.55 5.69
CA GLU A 353 -8.87 -17.85 6.52
C GLU A 353 -8.44 -18.58 7.79
N LEU A 354 -9.02 -18.17 8.92
CA LEU A 354 -8.86 -18.87 10.19
C LEU A 354 -9.85 -20.04 10.27
N LEU A 355 -9.34 -21.21 10.55
CA LEU A 355 -10.12 -22.43 10.70
C LEU A 355 -10.47 -22.70 12.18
N GLY A 356 -11.43 -23.62 12.42
CA GLY A 356 -11.79 -24.06 13.76
C GLY A 356 -12.57 -23.03 14.59
N GLY A 357 -13.32 -22.14 13.96
CA GLY A 357 -14.18 -21.16 14.66
C GLY A 357 -13.44 -20.02 15.35
N ARG A 358 -12.16 -19.78 15.00
CA ARG A 358 -11.36 -18.70 15.56
C ARG A 358 -11.80 -17.32 15.06
N SER A 359 -11.69 -16.31 15.91
CA SER A 359 -11.97 -14.92 15.58
C SER A 359 -10.73 -14.23 14.99
N ALA A 360 -10.87 -13.60 13.82
CA ALA A 360 -9.79 -12.79 13.24
C ALA A 360 -9.46 -11.56 14.10
N THR A 361 -10.47 -10.95 14.71
CA THR A 361 -10.29 -9.79 15.60
C THR A 361 -9.51 -10.18 16.87
N GLU A 362 -9.85 -11.30 17.49
CA GLU A 362 -9.13 -11.78 18.67
C GLU A 362 -7.68 -12.16 18.33
N LEU A 363 -7.46 -12.87 17.21
CA LEU A 363 -6.10 -13.21 16.76
C LEU A 363 -5.28 -11.95 16.46
N THR A 364 -5.88 -10.94 15.80
CA THR A 364 -5.21 -9.66 15.53
C THR A 364 -4.79 -8.98 16.84
N ALA A 365 -5.62 -9.02 17.86
CA ALA A 365 -5.29 -8.45 19.17
C ALA A 365 -4.15 -9.21 19.87
N ARG A 366 -4.18 -10.55 19.85
CA ARG A 366 -3.09 -11.39 20.42
C ARG A 366 -1.75 -11.18 19.71
N LEU A 367 -1.79 -10.98 18.38
CA LEU A 367 -0.59 -10.62 17.62
C LEU A 367 -0.10 -9.20 17.97
N LEU A 368 -1.02 -8.25 18.21
CA LEU A 368 -0.66 -6.90 18.61
C LEU A 368 0.01 -6.85 20.01
N GLU A 369 -0.32 -7.79 20.92
CA GLU A 369 0.41 -7.95 22.18
C GLU A 369 1.87 -8.38 21.98
N LYS A 370 2.18 -9.01 20.84
CA LYS A 370 3.53 -9.39 20.40
C LYS A 370 4.18 -8.35 19.48
N ASP A 371 3.64 -7.13 19.46
CA ASP A 371 4.06 -6.03 18.58
C ASP A 371 3.98 -6.37 17.08
N VAL A 372 2.99 -7.18 16.68
CA VAL A 372 2.69 -7.49 15.28
C VAL A 372 1.27 -7.05 14.94
N LEU A 373 1.14 -6.15 13.95
CA LEU A 373 -0.15 -5.66 13.48
C LEU A 373 -0.49 -6.29 12.11
N VAL A 374 -1.63 -6.98 12.04
CA VAL A 374 -2.16 -7.58 10.81
C VAL A 374 -3.51 -6.95 10.44
N LYS A 375 -3.94 -7.12 9.18
CA LYS A 375 -5.24 -6.60 8.74
C LYS A 375 -6.33 -7.64 8.95
N ASP A 376 -7.23 -7.36 9.90
CA ASP A 376 -8.50 -8.06 10.05
C ASP A 376 -9.44 -7.69 8.89
N LEU A 377 -10.00 -8.68 8.22
CA LEU A 377 -10.95 -8.53 7.13
C LEU A 377 -12.40 -8.89 7.52
N SER A 378 -12.68 -9.23 8.78
CA SER A 378 -13.99 -9.70 9.23
C SER A 378 -15.09 -8.71 8.90
N ALA A 379 -14.90 -7.41 9.18
CA ALA A 379 -15.88 -6.37 8.88
C ALA A 379 -16.18 -6.27 7.37
N LYS A 380 -15.18 -6.52 6.53
CA LYS A 380 -15.30 -6.47 5.07
C LYS A 380 -15.99 -7.70 4.47
N LEU A 381 -15.87 -8.84 5.15
CA LEU A 381 -16.33 -10.15 4.68
C LEU A 381 -17.50 -10.69 5.52
N SER A 382 -18.38 -9.79 5.98
CA SER A 382 -19.61 -10.15 6.71
C SER A 382 -19.37 -11.11 7.90
N GLY A 383 -18.34 -10.83 8.67
CA GLY A 383 -17.96 -11.61 9.86
C GLY A 383 -17.09 -12.84 9.58
N ARG A 384 -16.79 -13.17 8.33
CA ARG A 384 -15.92 -14.30 7.98
C ARG A 384 -14.48 -14.05 8.47
N PRO A 385 -13.82 -15.05 9.09
CA PRO A 385 -12.58 -14.86 9.82
C PRO A 385 -11.34 -14.87 8.89
N TYR A 386 -11.21 -13.85 8.08
CA TYR A 386 -10.07 -13.69 7.17
C TYR A 386 -9.11 -12.61 7.65
N LEU A 387 -7.84 -12.85 7.39
CA LEU A 387 -6.74 -11.89 7.55
C LEU A 387 -6.12 -11.55 6.20
N ARG A 388 -5.56 -10.35 6.07
CA ARG A 388 -4.63 -10.01 5.01
C ARG A 388 -3.27 -9.69 5.62
N LEU A 389 -2.24 -10.38 5.16
CA LEU A 389 -0.87 -10.32 5.65
C LEU A 389 0.02 -9.77 4.53
N ALA A 390 0.67 -8.64 4.73
CA ALA A 390 1.65 -8.13 3.78
C ALA A 390 2.84 -9.11 3.65
N VAL A 391 3.41 -9.21 2.46
CA VAL A 391 4.69 -9.88 2.26
C VAL A 391 5.79 -8.85 2.53
N ARG A 392 6.54 -9.07 3.61
CA ARG A 392 7.68 -8.24 4.02
C ARG A 392 9.00 -8.95 3.68
N ASN A 393 10.11 -8.48 4.25
CA ASN A 393 11.38 -9.19 4.14
C ASN A 393 11.34 -10.50 4.95
N THR A 394 12.32 -11.37 4.70
CA THR A 394 12.41 -12.70 5.32
C THR A 394 12.39 -12.64 6.85
N GLN A 395 13.17 -11.72 7.44
CA GLN A 395 13.26 -11.59 8.91
C GLN A 395 11.92 -11.19 9.53
N ASP A 396 11.22 -10.23 8.94
CA ASP A 396 9.92 -9.76 9.41
C ASP A 396 8.87 -10.87 9.27
N ASN A 397 8.86 -11.57 8.12
CA ASN A 397 7.93 -12.67 7.88
C ASN A 397 8.16 -13.83 8.87
N ASP A 398 9.41 -14.14 9.20
CA ASP A 398 9.75 -15.17 10.20
C ASP A 398 9.27 -14.79 11.61
N ARG A 399 9.35 -13.51 11.99
CA ARG A 399 8.77 -13.00 13.24
C ARG A 399 7.25 -13.18 13.29
N LEU A 400 6.54 -12.86 12.20
CA LEU A 400 5.09 -13.11 12.13
C LEU A 400 4.78 -14.60 12.21
N LEU A 401 5.51 -15.47 11.47
CA LEU A 401 5.32 -16.92 11.51
C LEU A 401 5.53 -17.49 12.92
N ALA A 402 6.56 -17.01 13.63
CA ALA A 402 6.80 -17.39 15.01
C ALA A 402 5.64 -16.96 15.94
N ALA A 403 5.19 -15.70 15.81
CA ALA A 403 4.07 -15.20 16.59
C ALA A 403 2.77 -15.97 16.30
N LEU A 404 2.49 -16.31 15.03
CA LEU A 404 1.33 -17.12 14.64
C LEU A 404 1.37 -18.51 15.25
N ARG A 405 2.54 -19.20 15.27
CA ARG A 405 2.68 -20.53 15.90
C ARG A 405 2.35 -20.53 17.38
N GLU A 406 2.57 -19.41 18.08
CA GLU A 406 2.27 -19.30 19.51
C GLU A 406 0.79 -18.95 19.79
N VAL A 407 0.10 -18.32 18.84
CA VAL A 407 -1.27 -17.81 19.08
C VAL A 407 -2.36 -18.63 18.37
N LEU A 408 -2.01 -19.48 17.39
CA LEU A 408 -2.90 -20.43 16.74
C LEU A 408 -3.00 -21.73 17.54
#